data_fc5327cb1034dd90766e11b99178dfcd
#
_entry.id   fc5327cb1034dd90766e11b99178dfcd
#
_cell.length_a   1.000
_cell.length_b   1.000
_cell.length_c   1.000
_cell.angle_alpha   90.00
_cell.angle_beta   90.00
_cell.angle_gamma   90.00
#
_symmetry.space_group_name_H-M   'P 1'
#
loop_
_entity.id
_entity.type
_entity.pdbx_description
1 polymer ?
#
loop_
_entity_poly.entity_id
_entity_poly.type
_entity_poly.pdbx_seq_one_letter_code
_entity_poly.pdbx_strand_id
1 'polypeptide(L)'
;SDWYHKVCLNNAHNFCVHRYHCKKVNACGKIILCGVKCTTCPTCNQTCPDFVKERCNRLDKAPYVCNGCPKAINHCTIAHKYRYDAIFADRKYKECLSQSRAGINMTRHELHQKDMVITPLIFQGQSPYQIITNHPELDMSVRTLYSYLDKGILTFFLTREKLFLAFIMNRCTKGAVKLVFNKLEHQLGTYDFLTLFNTILTDRGSEFGDPESLENGINGIMRSSIYYCDPMRSSQKGGIEQAHTMLRMILPKKTSFEYLTQWDLRTIVDHINSTPRESLGGRTPYDVALENYGIDILKALQLRPIPPDEVNLTPKLIRFNH
;
A
#
# COMPACT_ATOMS: atom_id res chain seq x y z
N SER A 1 18.95 -10.75 16.44
CA SER A 1 18.25 -11.33 15.27
C SER A 1 17.07 -12.17 15.73
N ASP A 2 15.89 -11.54 15.81
CA ASP A 2 14.66 -12.18 16.32
C ASP A 2 13.86 -12.81 15.17
N TRP A 3 14.44 -13.84 14.54
CA TRP A 3 13.80 -14.55 13.44
C TRP A 3 12.67 -15.50 13.89
N TYR A 4 12.48 -15.69 15.19
CA TYR A 4 11.43 -16.55 15.73
C TYR A 4 10.33 -15.72 16.35
N HIS A 5 9.23 -15.52 15.62
CA HIS A 5 8.03 -14.92 16.17
C HIS A 5 7.39 -15.88 17.16
N LYS A 6 7.66 -15.63 18.42
CA LYS A 6 7.26 -16.48 19.53
C LYS A 6 5.97 -15.97 20.12
N VAL A 7 4.97 -16.82 20.19
CA VAL A 7 3.74 -16.56 20.94
C VAL A 7 3.99 -16.85 22.40
N CYS A 8 3.81 -15.85 23.27
CA CYS A 8 3.86 -16.06 24.71
C CYS A 8 2.57 -16.76 25.17
N LEU A 9 2.68 -17.96 25.71
CA LEU A 9 1.54 -18.75 26.17
C LEU A 9 1.21 -18.55 27.65
N ASN A 10 1.83 -17.56 28.31
CA ASN A 10 1.74 -17.45 29.73
C ASN A 10 0.86 -16.31 30.22
N ASN A 11 -0.01 -16.60 31.19
CA ASN A 11 -0.83 -15.62 31.92
C ASN A 11 -0.14 -15.05 33.16
N ALA A 12 1.12 -15.45 33.47
CA ALA A 12 1.86 -14.90 34.59
C ALA A 12 2.40 -13.51 34.23
N HIS A 13 2.07 -12.53 35.01
CA HIS A 13 2.47 -11.15 34.80
C HIS A 13 3.85 -10.82 35.40
N ASN A 14 4.26 -11.50 36.49
CA ASN A 14 5.57 -11.34 37.10
C ASN A 14 6.58 -12.38 36.60
N PHE A 15 7.65 -11.92 35.98
CA PHE A 15 8.67 -12.74 35.34
C PHE A 15 9.95 -12.87 36.17
N CYS A 16 9.89 -12.49 37.44
CA CYS A 16 11.04 -12.59 38.36
C CYS A 16 11.30 -14.04 38.80
N VAL A 17 12.58 -14.46 38.81
CA VAL A 17 13.00 -15.76 39.34
C VAL A 17 12.56 -15.92 40.83
N HIS A 18 12.60 -14.82 41.57
CA HIS A 18 12.30 -14.81 43.01
C HIS A 18 10.81 -14.73 43.34
N ARG A 19 9.90 -14.68 42.36
CA ARG A 19 8.47 -14.39 42.57
C ARG A 19 7.76 -15.23 43.60
N TYR A 20 8.15 -16.49 43.76
CA TYR A 20 7.52 -17.42 44.73
C TYR A 20 8.11 -17.32 46.14
N HIS A 21 9.33 -16.80 46.28
CA HIS A 21 10.04 -16.68 47.55
C HIS A 21 10.31 -15.24 47.95
N CYS A 22 9.81 -14.28 47.17
CA CYS A 22 10.03 -12.86 47.43
C CYS A 22 9.25 -12.42 48.66
N LYS A 23 9.96 -11.86 49.63
CA LYS A 23 9.41 -11.27 50.85
C LYS A 23 9.13 -9.78 50.76
N LYS A 24 9.44 -9.16 49.61
CA LYS A 24 9.23 -7.72 49.40
C LYS A 24 7.77 -7.44 49.23
N VAL A 25 7.29 -6.38 49.90
CA VAL A 25 5.93 -5.84 49.77
C VAL A 25 6.07 -4.41 49.24
N ASN A 26 5.23 -4.05 48.28
CA ASN A 26 5.18 -2.71 47.70
C ASN A 26 6.50 -2.20 47.09
N ALA A 27 7.29 -3.09 46.46
CA ALA A 27 8.53 -2.71 45.77
C ALA A 27 8.33 -1.65 44.65
N CYS A 28 7.08 -1.42 44.19
CA CYS A 28 6.70 -0.40 43.21
C CYS A 28 6.38 0.97 43.85
N GLY A 29 6.52 1.14 45.17
CA GLY A 29 6.22 2.40 45.89
C GLY A 29 4.72 2.74 45.97
N LYS A 30 3.82 1.90 45.43
CA LYS A 30 2.36 2.10 45.54
C LYS A 30 1.91 1.60 46.92
N ILE A 31 1.81 2.52 47.84
CA ILE A 31 1.30 2.27 49.20
C ILE A 31 -0.20 2.03 49.12
N ILE A 32 -0.66 0.92 49.61
CA ILE A 32 -1.98 0.68 50.21
C ILE A 32 -3.07 0.02 49.37
N LEU A 33 -3.26 0.13 48.07
CA LEU A 33 -4.48 -0.38 47.48
C LEU A 33 -4.35 -1.11 46.14
N CYS A 34 -3.21 -1.69 45.81
CA CYS A 34 -3.16 -2.37 44.48
C CYS A 34 -3.88 -3.73 44.45
N GLY A 35 -4.29 -4.30 45.61
CA GLY A 35 -5.03 -5.58 45.68
C GLY A 35 -4.35 -6.78 44.99
N VAL A 36 -3.26 -6.57 44.30
CA VAL A 36 -2.53 -7.56 43.52
C VAL A 36 -1.35 -8.07 44.27
N LYS A 37 -1.23 -9.39 44.44
CA LYS A 37 -0.07 -10.02 45.05
C LYS A 37 1.17 -9.72 44.20
N CYS A 38 2.29 -9.33 44.86
CA CYS A 38 3.54 -9.03 44.15
C CYS A 38 4.07 -10.21 43.32
N THR A 39 3.73 -11.45 43.66
CA THR A 39 4.03 -12.65 42.87
C THR A 39 3.39 -12.66 41.46
N THR A 40 2.30 -11.92 41.26
CA THR A 40 1.58 -11.83 39.98
C THR A 40 1.68 -10.44 39.37
N CYS A 41 2.25 -9.45 40.07
CA CYS A 41 2.24 -8.05 39.62
C CYS A 41 3.29 -7.78 38.52
N PRO A 42 2.88 -7.25 37.35
CA PRO A 42 3.80 -6.93 36.26
C PRO A 42 4.73 -5.74 36.60
N THR A 43 4.31 -4.84 37.47
CA THR A 43 5.07 -3.64 37.83
C THR A 43 6.42 -3.97 38.42
N CYS A 44 6.53 -5.10 39.12
CA CYS A 44 7.82 -5.57 39.67
C CYS A 44 8.87 -5.82 38.59
N ASN A 45 8.47 -6.14 37.38
CA ASN A 45 9.38 -6.38 36.24
C ASN A 45 10.18 -5.12 35.85
N GLN A 46 9.68 -3.94 36.18
CA GLN A 46 10.26 -2.65 35.81
C GLN A 46 10.86 -1.88 37.00
N THR A 47 10.25 -2.02 38.17
CA THR A 47 10.57 -1.16 39.34
C THR A 47 11.37 -1.84 40.44
N CYS A 48 11.41 -3.17 40.48
CA CYS A 48 12.14 -3.86 41.51
C CYS A 48 13.65 -3.89 41.20
N PRO A 49 14.52 -3.33 42.09
CA PRO A 49 15.97 -3.33 41.85
C PRO A 49 16.59 -4.73 41.88
N ASP A 50 15.93 -5.70 42.53
CA ASP A 50 16.38 -7.09 42.58
C ASP A 50 15.66 -7.96 41.54
N PHE A 51 15.09 -7.34 40.51
CA PHE A 51 14.45 -8.09 39.47
C PHE A 51 15.46 -8.89 38.66
N VAL A 52 15.32 -10.20 38.69
CA VAL A 52 16.09 -11.10 37.83
C VAL A 52 15.09 -11.85 36.93
N LYS A 53 15.18 -11.63 35.63
CA LYS A 53 14.29 -12.26 34.67
C LYS A 53 14.51 -13.75 34.61
N GLU A 54 13.43 -14.50 34.85
CA GLU A 54 13.47 -15.96 34.74
C GLU A 54 13.75 -16.38 33.29
N ARG A 55 14.67 -17.31 33.11
CA ARG A 55 15.04 -17.82 31.78
C ARG A 55 15.13 -19.35 31.80
N CYS A 56 14.64 -19.96 30.77
CA CYS A 56 14.77 -21.40 30.56
C CYS A 56 15.97 -21.67 29.64
N ASN A 57 16.93 -22.45 30.13
CA ASN A 57 18.16 -22.81 29.38
C ASN A 57 17.84 -23.54 28.05
N ARG A 58 16.64 -24.13 27.93
CA ARG A 58 16.22 -24.76 26.70
C ARG A 58 15.94 -23.73 25.58
N LEU A 59 15.54 -22.53 25.97
CA LEU A 59 15.33 -21.45 24.99
C LEU A 59 16.63 -20.84 24.45
N ASP A 60 17.75 -21.23 25.00
CA ASP A 60 19.08 -20.84 24.54
C ASP A 60 19.66 -21.81 23.50
N LYS A 61 18.98 -22.95 23.30
CA LYS A 61 19.35 -23.99 22.35
C LYS A 61 18.28 -24.15 21.28
N ALA A 62 18.68 -24.57 20.07
CA ALA A 62 17.74 -24.86 19.00
C ALA A 62 16.65 -25.85 19.48
N PRO A 63 15.39 -25.66 19.11
CA PRO A 63 14.81 -24.66 18.22
C PRO A 63 14.43 -23.32 18.87
N TYR A 64 14.96 -22.94 20.03
CA TYR A 64 14.75 -21.69 20.74
C TYR A 64 13.28 -21.39 21.14
N VAL A 65 12.44 -22.41 21.12
CA VAL A 65 11.01 -22.41 21.45
C VAL A 65 10.66 -23.63 22.30
N CYS A 66 9.49 -23.61 22.89
CA CYS A 66 8.98 -24.71 23.71
C CYS A 66 8.41 -25.87 22.89
N ASN A 67 8.32 -25.75 21.57
CA ASN A 67 7.90 -26.86 20.70
C ASN A 67 8.84 -28.07 20.89
N GLY A 68 8.27 -29.26 21.04
CA GLY A 68 9.05 -30.47 21.31
C GLY A 68 9.71 -30.51 22.70
N CYS A 69 9.31 -29.66 23.64
CA CYS A 69 9.73 -29.79 25.05
C CYS A 69 9.09 -31.01 25.67
N PRO A 70 9.86 -31.91 26.34
CA PRO A 70 9.31 -33.11 27.00
C PRO A 70 8.42 -32.77 28.19
N LYS A 71 8.57 -31.59 28.80
CA LYS A 71 7.67 -31.10 29.86
C LYS A 71 6.40 -30.57 29.20
N ALA A 72 5.25 -31.16 29.54
CA ALA A 72 3.98 -30.60 29.10
C ALA A 72 3.85 -29.12 29.50
N ILE A 73 3.26 -28.32 28.63
CA ILE A 73 3.13 -26.87 28.84
C ILE A 73 2.50 -26.54 30.19
N ASN A 74 1.52 -27.34 30.62
CA ASN A 74 0.79 -27.16 31.86
C ASN A 74 1.62 -27.52 33.12
N HIS A 75 2.65 -28.35 32.99
CA HIS A 75 3.52 -28.76 34.07
C HIS A 75 4.82 -27.96 34.15
N CYS A 76 5.03 -27.01 33.24
CA CYS A 76 6.21 -26.15 33.25
C CYS A 76 5.99 -24.96 34.17
N THR A 77 6.84 -24.81 35.17
CA THR A 77 6.80 -23.70 36.14
C THR A 77 7.38 -22.38 35.63
N ILE A 78 8.07 -22.45 34.50
CA ILE A 78 8.73 -21.26 33.90
C ILE A 78 7.66 -20.28 33.37
N ALA A 79 7.79 -19.03 33.75
CA ALA A 79 6.82 -17.98 33.35
C ALA A 79 6.87 -17.65 31.87
N HIS A 80 8.06 -17.63 31.28
CA HIS A 80 8.21 -17.37 29.83
C HIS A 80 8.17 -18.66 29.03
N LYS A 81 7.06 -18.86 28.34
CA LYS A 81 6.86 -19.99 27.40
C LYS A 81 6.66 -19.45 26.01
N TYR A 82 7.42 -19.93 25.06
CA TYR A 82 7.35 -19.51 23.69
C TYR A 82 7.03 -20.67 22.77
N ARG A 83 6.01 -20.51 21.96
CA ARG A 83 5.66 -21.48 20.94
C ARG A 83 5.89 -20.87 19.57
N TYR A 84 6.52 -21.60 18.68
CA TYR A 84 6.48 -21.28 17.25
C TYR A 84 5.11 -21.65 16.69
N ASP A 85 4.48 -20.70 16.06
CA ASP A 85 3.24 -20.86 15.32
C ASP A 85 3.46 -20.39 13.90
N ALA A 86 3.27 -21.28 12.92
CA ALA A 86 3.56 -21.01 11.51
C ALA A 86 2.65 -19.90 10.93
N ILE A 87 1.37 -19.89 11.32
CA ILE A 87 0.41 -18.87 10.84
C ILE A 87 0.78 -17.49 11.38
N PHE A 88 1.13 -17.42 12.67
CA PHE A 88 1.58 -16.19 13.28
C PHE A 88 2.89 -15.69 12.66
N ALA A 89 3.84 -16.58 12.41
CA ALA A 89 5.12 -16.26 11.80
C ALA A 89 4.94 -15.75 10.35
N ASP A 90 4.10 -16.39 9.56
CA ASP A 90 3.78 -15.96 8.18
C ASP A 90 3.10 -14.59 8.17
N ARG A 91 2.13 -14.36 9.05
CA ARG A 91 1.50 -13.05 9.19
C ARG A 91 2.50 -11.96 9.56
N LYS A 92 3.38 -12.20 10.53
CA LYS A 92 4.43 -11.25 10.94
C LYS A 92 5.45 -11.02 9.83
N TYR A 93 5.82 -12.05 9.09
CA TYR A 93 6.67 -11.91 7.93
C TYR A 93 6.02 -11.02 6.86
N LYS A 94 4.75 -11.24 6.55
CA LYS A 94 3.98 -10.41 5.60
C LYS A 94 3.84 -8.96 6.08
N GLU A 95 3.58 -8.75 7.37
CA GLU A 95 3.57 -7.40 7.98
C GLU A 95 4.94 -6.71 7.83
N CYS A 96 6.02 -7.40 8.16
CA CYS A 96 7.38 -6.87 8.04
C CYS A 96 7.75 -6.57 6.60
N LEU A 97 7.42 -7.46 5.65
CA LEU A 97 7.58 -7.21 4.22
C LEU A 97 6.77 -6.00 3.74
N SER A 98 5.53 -5.87 4.19
CA SER A 98 4.67 -4.73 3.86
C SER A 98 5.26 -3.43 4.40
N GLN A 99 5.71 -3.42 5.67
CA GLN A 99 6.32 -2.26 6.30
C GLN A 99 7.64 -1.87 5.64
N SER A 100 8.50 -2.84 5.31
CA SER A 100 9.77 -2.57 4.63
C SER A 100 9.60 -2.07 3.19
N ARG A 101 8.45 -2.34 2.58
CA ARG A 101 8.07 -1.84 1.24
C ARG A 101 7.20 -0.60 1.29
N ALA A 102 6.75 -0.17 2.45
CA ALA A 102 5.78 0.92 2.64
C ALA A 102 6.35 2.33 2.42
N GLY A 103 7.43 2.45 1.69
CA GLY A 103 7.98 3.75 1.28
C GLY A 103 9.32 4.09 1.92
N ILE A 104 9.74 5.32 1.72
CA ILE A 104 10.99 5.85 2.25
C ILE A 104 10.80 6.12 3.74
N ASN A 105 11.73 5.62 4.57
CA ASN A 105 11.70 5.84 6.03
C ASN A 105 12.19 7.26 6.36
N MET A 106 11.36 8.26 6.05
CA MET A 106 11.63 9.68 6.25
C MET A 106 10.40 10.42 6.74
N THR A 107 10.61 11.44 7.54
CA THR A 107 9.56 12.40 7.89
C THR A 107 9.20 13.29 6.69
N ARG A 108 8.01 13.91 6.71
CA ARG A 108 7.60 14.87 5.66
C ARG A 108 8.57 16.05 5.54
N HIS A 109 9.15 16.48 6.64
CA HIS A 109 10.11 17.60 6.67
C HIS A 109 11.42 17.22 5.97
N GLU A 110 12.00 16.07 6.33
CA GLU A 110 13.20 15.54 5.68
C GLU A 110 12.99 15.31 4.19
N LEU A 111 11.82 14.79 3.84
CA LEU A 111 11.45 14.60 2.44
C LEU A 111 11.42 15.92 1.67
N HIS A 112 10.79 16.96 2.24
CA HIS A 112 10.73 18.29 1.64
C HIS A 112 12.11 18.91 1.46
N GLN A 113 13.00 18.80 2.46
CA GLN A 113 14.38 19.30 2.35
C GLN A 113 15.14 18.60 1.21
N LYS A 114 15.01 17.28 1.09
CA LYS A 114 15.64 16.52 0.00
C LYS A 114 15.03 16.86 -1.36
N ASP A 115 13.72 17.07 -1.42
CA ASP A 115 13.01 17.46 -2.63
C ASP A 115 13.48 18.80 -3.19
N MET A 116 13.80 19.76 -2.33
CA MET A 116 14.37 21.05 -2.74
C MET A 116 15.72 20.92 -3.45
N VAL A 117 16.48 19.87 -3.19
CA VAL A 117 17.74 19.57 -3.89
C VAL A 117 17.49 18.71 -5.13
N ILE A 118 16.68 17.66 -4.97
CA ILE A 118 16.45 16.65 -6.01
C ILE A 118 15.68 17.24 -7.20
N THR A 119 14.59 17.94 -6.95
CA THR A 119 13.68 18.43 -8.00
C THR A 119 14.39 19.34 -9.02
N PRO A 120 15.17 20.38 -8.65
CA PRO A 120 15.88 21.19 -9.62
C PRO A 120 16.88 20.42 -10.48
N LEU A 121 17.58 19.45 -9.89
CA LEU A 121 18.59 18.64 -10.58
C LEU A 121 17.96 17.69 -11.61
N ILE A 122 16.81 17.12 -11.27
CA ILE A 122 16.02 16.34 -12.21
C ILE A 122 15.54 17.21 -13.37
N PHE A 123 15.06 18.44 -13.11
CA PHE A 123 14.69 19.41 -14.16
C PHE A 123 15.85 19.78 -15.06
N GLN A 124 17.09 19.73 -14.57
CA GLN A 124 18.30 19.91 -15.38
C GLN A 124 18.67 18.65 -16.19
N GLY A 125 17.90 17.56 -16.10
CA GLY A 125 18.13 16.31 -16.80
C GLY A 125 19.16 15.40 -16.16
N GLN A 126 19.56 15.63 -14.90
CA GLN A 126 20.49 14.75 -14.20
C GLN A 126 19.82 13.41 -13.87
N SER A 127 20.53 12.31 -14.10
CA SER A 127 20.05 10.98 -13.72
C SER A 127 20.05 10.82 -12.18
N PRO A 128 19.18 9.95 -11.61
CA PRO A 128 19.20 9.63 -10.19
C PRO A 128 20.58 9.15 -9.70
N TYR A 129 21.34 8.47 -10.54
CA TYR A 129 22.70 8.05 -10.23
C TYR A 129 23.63 9.25 -10.06
N GLN A 130 23.60 10.23 -11.00
CA GLN A 130 24.41 11.46 -10.92
C GLN A 130 24.06 12.27 -9.68
N ILE A 131 22.74 12.43 -9.38
CA ILE A 131 22.27 13.17 -8.21
C ILE A 131 22.84 12.56 -6.93
N ILE A 132 22.66 11.26 -6.72
CA ILE A 132 23.15 10.60 -5.51
C ILE A 132 24.68 10.60 -5.41
N THR A 133 25.38 10.47 -6.53
CA THR A 133 26.84 10.52 -6.54
C THR A 133 27.39 11.90 -6.19
N ASN A 134 26.73 12.95 -6.67
CA ASN A 134 27.15 14.34 -6.45
C ASN A 134 26.64 14.95 -5.14
N HIS A 135 25.60 14.37 -4.55
CA HIS A 135 24.91 14.83 -3.34
C HIS A 135 24.84 13.75 -2.27
N PRO A 136 25.97 13.34 -1.68
CA PRO A 136 26.00 12.31 -0.63
C PRO A 136 25.24 12.74 0.64
N GLU A 137 25.04 14.05 0.87
CA GLU A 137 24.24 14.60 1.96
C GLU A 137 22.77 14.20 1.89
N LEU A 138 22.27 13.74 0.74
CA LEU A 138 20.91 13.22 0.61
C LEU A 138 20.71 11.92 1.38
N ASP A 139 21.81 11.22 1.75
CA ASP A 139 21.78 9.98 2.53
C ASP A 139 20.67 9.01 2.08
N MET A 140 20.66 8.71 0.80
CA MET A 140 19.75 7.75 0.19
C MET A 140 20.41 6.96 -0.93
N SER A 141 19.92 5.73 -1.15
CA SER A 141 20.41 4.92 -2.26
C SER A 141 19.82 5.40 -3.59
N VAL A 142 20.52 5.13 -4.68
CA VAL A 142 20.02 5.36 -6.06
C VAL A 142 18.66 4.67 -6.26
N ARG A 143 18.51 3.44 -5.74
CA ARG A 143 17.24 2.70 -5.79
C ARG A 143 16.12 3.41 -5.01
N THR A 144 16.46 4.01 -3.87
CA THR A 144 15.50 4.79 -3.06
C THR A 144 15.04 6.01 -3.83
N LEU A 145 15.95 6.71 -4.51
CA LEU A 145 15.60 7.87 -5.33
C LEU A 145 14.73 7.46 -6.53
N TYR A 146 15.03 6.36 -7.22
CA TYR A 146 14.11 5.82 -8.25
C TYR A 146 12.73 5.54 -7.68
N SER A 147 12.62 4.89 -6.52
CA SER A 147 11.32 4.65 -5.87
C SER A 147 10.61 5.94 -5.43
N TYR A 148 11.35 7.00 -5.16
CA TYR A 148 10.81 8.31 -4.83
C TYR A 148 10.22 9.01 -6.06
N LEU A 149 10.90 8.89 -7.20
CA LEU A 149 10.51 9.48 -8.48
C LEU A 149 9.47 8.64 -9.25
N ASP A 150 9.22 7.42 -8.81
CA ASP A 150 8.42 6.43 -9.53
C ASP A 150 6.92 6.74 -9.43
N LYS A 151 6.48 7.70 -10.27
CA LYS A 151 5.06 7.96 -10.50
C LYS A 151 4.45 6.78 -11.24
N GLY A 152 3.30 6.31 -10.76
CA GLY A 152 2.50 5.29 -11.42
C GLY A 152 1.26 5.88 -12.07
N ILE A 153 0.68 5.14 -13.00
CA ILE A 153 -0.63 5.45 -13.58
C ILE A 153 -1.58 4.33 -13.19
N LEU A 154 -2.61 4.67 -12.40
CA LEU A 154 -3.74 3.78 -12.14
C LEU A 154 -4.74 3.92 -13.28
N THR A 155 -5.12 2.81 -13.89
CA THR A 155 -6.03 2.79 -15.01
C THR A 155 -7.29 1.99 -14.69
N PHE A 156 -8.44 2.50 -15.14
CA PHE A 156 -9.71 1.79 -15.12
C PHE A 156 -10.22 1.63 -16.56
N PHE A 157 -10.95 0.55 -16.78
CA PHE A 157 -11.57 0.27 -18.06
C PHE A 157 -12.99 -0.26 -17.86
N LEU A 158 -13.97 0.53 -18.24
CA LEU A 158 -15.37 0.12 -18.22
C LEU A 158 -15.61 -0.73 -19.47
N THR A 159 -15.79 -2.02 -19.26
CA THR A 159 -15.79 -3.01 -20.36
C THR A 159 -16.93 -2.86 -21.35
N ARG A 160 -18.09 -2.41 -20.89
CA ARG A 160 -19.29 -2.23 -21.72
C ARG A 160 -19.13 -1.06 -22.67
N GLU A 161 -18.73 0.09 -22.18
CA GLU A 161 -18.54 1.35 -22.93
C GLU A 161 -17.17 1.44 -23.60
N LYS A 162 -16.26 0.52 -23.27
CA LYS A 162 -14.84 0.59 -23.64
C LYS A 162 -14.18 1.89 -23.16
N LEU A 163 -14.74 2.49 -22.11
CA LEU A 163 -14.28 3.75 -21.55
C LEU A 163 -13.01 3.55 -20.72
N PHE A 164 -11.99 4.31 -21.05
CA PHE A 164 -10.69 4.28 -20.37
C PHE A 164 -10.56 5.48 -19.46
N LEU A 165 -10.12 5.25 -18.23
CA LEU A 165 -9.79 6.29 -17.25
C LEU A 165 -8.38 6.06 -16.74
N ALA A 166 -7.65 7.15 -16.44
CA ALA A 166 -6.29 7.07 -15.94
C ALA A 166 -6.00 8.18 -14.91
N PHE A 167 -5.29 7.82 -13.85
CA PHE A 167 -4.97 8.69 -12.73
C PHE A 167 -3.50 8.56 -12.36
N ILE A 168 -2.84 9.71 -12.17
CA ILE A 168 -1.47 9.73 -11.69
C ILE A 168 -1.45 9.40 -10.19
N MET A 169 -0.58 8.50 -9.83
CA MET A 169 -0.20 8.21 -8.46
C MET A 169 1.25 8.66 -8.25
N ASN A 170 1.50 9.37 -7.17
CA ASN A 170 2.88 9.75 -6.82
C ASN A 170 3.75 8.52 -6.49
N ARG A 171 3.12 7.39 -6.16
CA ARG A 171 3.76 6.09 -5.89
C ARG A 171 2.77 4.96 -6.15
N CYS A 172 3.26 3.79 -6.57
CA CYS A 172 2.46 2.59 -6.71
C CYS A 172 2.31 1.90 -5.33
N THR A 173 1.46 2.45 -4.47
CA THR A 173 1.19 1.92 -3.12
C THR A 173 -0.30 1.74 -2.88
N LYS A 174 -0.66 0.85 -1.92
CA LYS A 174 -2.04 0.66 -1.48
C LYS A 174 -2.72 1.98 -1.09
N GLY A 175 -2.00 2.83 -0.35
CA GLY A 175 -2.51 4.13 0.06
C GLY A 175 -2.79 5.07 -1.12
N ALA A 176 -1.95 5.06 -2.16
CA ALA A 176 -2.16 5.88 -3.34
C ALA A 176 -3.36 5.40 -4.16
N VAL A 177 -3.54 4.09 -4.33
CA VAL A 177 -4.74 3.52 -4.96
C VAL A 177 -5.99 3.91 -4.18
N LYS A 178 -5.99 3.73 -2.85
CA LYS A 178 -7.11 4.15 -1.99
C LYS A 178 -7.45 5.63 -2.14
N LEU A 179 -6.44 6.50 -2.23
CA LEU A 179 -6.66 7.94 -2.43
C LEU A 179 -7.35 8.23 -3.76
N VAL A 180 -7.01 7.52 -4.85
CA VAL A 180 -7.69 7.67 -6.14
C VAL A 180 -9.14 7.22 -6.04
N PHE A 181 -9.42 6.08 -5.39
CA PHE A 181 -10.78 5.61 -5.16
C PHE A 181 -11.61 6.61 -4.36
N ASN A 182 -11.06 7.12 -3.26
CA ASN A 182 -11.73 8.10 -2.42
C ASN A 182 -11.99 9.42 -3.17
N LYS A 183 -11.07 9.86 -4.00
CA LYS A 183 -11.23 11.05 -4.84
C LYS A 183 -12.35 10.85 -5.87
N LEU A 184 -12.38 9.70 -6.54
CA LEU A 184 -13.44 9.36 -7.48
C LEU A 184 -14.80 9.29 -6.81
N GLU A 185 -14.90 8.63 -5.65
CA GLU A 185 -16.15 8.58 -4.87
C GLU A 185 -16.61 9.97 -4.44
N HIS A 186 -15.68 10.83 -4.02
CA HIS A 186 -16.02 12.22 -3.66
C HIS A 186 -16.51 13.03 -4.85
N GLN A 187 -15.96 12.81 -6.06
CA GLN A 187 -16.35 13.52 -7.27
C GLN A 187 -17.70 13.05 -7.84
N LEU A 188 -17.97 11.75 -7.76
CA LEU A 188 -19.18 11.12 -8.31
C LEU A 188 -20.33 11.05 -7.30
N GLY A 189 -20.01 11.00 -6.01
CA GLY A 189 -20.92 10.52 -4.98
C GLY A 189 -20.94 8.98 -4.92
N THR A 190 -21.36 8.44 -3.78
CA THR A 190 -21.32 6.98 -3.53
C THR A 190 -22.21 6.20 -4.49
N TYR A 191 -23.37 6.72 -4.88
CA TYR A 191 -24.31 6.04 -5.77
C TYR A 191 -23.75 5.89 -7.20
N ASP A 192 -23.26 6.98 -7.79
CA ASP A 192 -22.70 6.95 -9.14
C ASP A 192 -21.38 6.21 -9.18
N PHE A 193 -20.59 6.28 -8.11
CA PHE A 193 -19.40 5.45 -7.98
C PHE A 193 -19.76 3.96 -8.01
N LEU A 194 -20.75 3.54 -7.23
CA LEU A 194 -21.22 2.15 -7.20
C LEU A 194 -21.78 1.72 -8.58
N THR A 195 -22.47 2.62 -9.28
CA THR A 195 -23.00 2.34 -10.62
C THR A 195 -21.90 2.05 -11.64
N LEU A 196 -20.82 2.82 -11.59
CA LEU A 196 -19.69 2.70 -12.52
C LEU A 196 -18.71 1.58 -12.14
N PHE A 197 -18.48 1.39 -10.84
CA PHE A 197 -17.39 0.57 -10.29
C PHE A 197 -17.88 -0.50 -9.30
N ASN A 198 -19.10 -1.00 -9.44
CA ASN A 198 -19.66 -2.00 -8.52
C ASN A 198 -18.79 -3.27 -8.44
N THR A 199 -18.17 -3.66 -9.55
CA THR A 199 -17.31 -4.83 -9.65
C THR A 199 -16.02 -4.45 -10.36
N ILE A 200 -14.90 -4.62 -9.67
CA ILE A 200 -13.57 -4.30 -10.20
C ILE A 200 -12.74 -5.57 -10.25
N LEU A 201 -12.23 -5.88 -11.44
CA LEU A 201 -11.30 -6.97 -11.66
C LEU A 201 -9.88 -6.43 -11.79
N THR A 202 -8.98 -6.85 -10.90
CA THR A 202 -7.58 -6.40 -10.89
C THR A 202 -6.60 -7.58 -10.89
N ASP A 203 -5.32 -7.29 -11.06
CA ASP A 203 -4.28 -8.29 -10.82
C ASP A 203 -3.93 -8.35 -9.32
N ARG A 204 -3.03 -9.26 -8.99
CA ARG A 204 -2.54 -9.43 -7.62
C ARG A 204 -1.34 -8.51 -7.33
N GLY A 205 -1.31 -7.30 -7.93
CA GLY A 205 -0.30 -6.31 -7.62
C GLY A 205 -0.29 -5.96 -6.12
N SER A 206 0.88 -5.64 -5.58
CA SER A 206 1.02 -5.31 -4.16
C SER A 206 0.21 -4.08 -3.75
N GLU A 207 -0.04 -3.18 -4.70
CA GLU A 207 -0.86 -1.97 -4.55
C GLU A 207 -2.36 -2.26 -4.36
N PHE A 208 -2.85 -3.42 -4.82
CA PHE A 208 -4.22 -3.90 -4.63
C PHE A 208 -4.36 -4.89 -3.46
N GLY A 209 -3.32 -5.09 -2.67
CA GLY A 209 -3.28 -6.08 -1.59
C GLY A 209 -4.05 -5.69 -0.31
N ASP A 210 -4.98 -4.74 -0.39
CA ASP A 210 -5.88 -4.32 0.69
C ASP A 210 -7.29 -4.08 0.11
N PRO A 211 -7.97 -5.17 -0.30
CA PRO A 211 -9.30 -5.05 -0.93
C PRO A 211 -10.33 -4.41 -0.01
N GLU A 212 -10.31 -4.70 1.29
CA GLU A 212 -11.26 -4.18 2.26
C GLU A 212 -11.27 -2.64 2.27
N SER A 213 -10.10 -2.01 2.19
CA SER A 213 -10.00 -0.54 2.15
C SER A 213 -10.45 0.07 0.82
N LEU A 214 -10.49 -0.70 -0.27
CA LEU A 214 -10.97 -0.29 -1.57
C LEU A 214 -12.47 -0.52 -1.73
N GLU A 215 -13.00 -1.60 -1.14
CA GLU A 215 -14.41 -1.96 -1.16
C GLU A 215 -15.26 -1.04 -0.28
N ASN A 216 -14.70 -0.56 0.83
CA ASN A 216 -15.39 0.35 1.74
C ASN A 216 -15.09 1.81 1.42
N GLY A 217 -16.13 2.59 1.24
CA GLY A 217 -16.07 4.03 0.99
C GLY A 217 -15.68 4.86 2.22
N ILE A 218 -15.60 6.17 2.02
CA ILE A 218 -15.24 7.14 3.08
C ILE A 218 -16.22 7.06 4.26
N ASN A 219 -17.48 6.76 3.99
CA ASN A 219 -18.55 6.66 5.00
C ASN A 219 -18.72 5.24 5.57
N GLY A 220 -17.79 4.32 5.30
CA GLY A 220 -17.90 2.92 5.71
C GLY A 220 -18.96 2.11 4.95
N ILE A 221 -19.59 2.68 3.92
CA ILE A 221 -20.55 2.00 3.05
C ILE A 221 -19.77 1.30 1.96
N MET A 222 -20.17 0.04 1.64
CA MET A 222 -19.58 -0.69 0.54
C MET A 222 -19.83 0.03 -0.79
N ARG A 223 -18.75 0.34 -1.51
CA ARG A 223 -18.78 1.07 -2.77
C ARG A 223 -18.41 0.23 -4.00
N SER A 224 -17.77 -0.91 -3.81
CA SER A 224 -17.37 -1.82 -4.89
C SER A 224 -17.04 -3.20 -4.34
N SER A 225 -16.94 -4.20 -5.24
CA SER A 225 -16.41 -5.52 -4.92
C SER A 225 -15.15 -5.77 -5.76
N ILE A 226 -14.06 -6.13 -5.10
CA ILE A 226 -12.76 -6.33 -5.73
C ILE A 226 -12.52 -7.82 -6.00
N TYR A 227 -12.29 -8.17 -7.24
CA TYR A 227 -11.93 -9.50 -7.68
C TYR A 227 -10.54 -9.52 -8.29
N TYR A 228 -9.85 -10.63 -8.15
CA TYR A 228 -8.51 -10.82 -8.70
C TYR A 228 -8.54 -11.78 -9.87
N CYS A 229 -7.85 -11.41 -10.95
CA CYS A 229 -7.66 -12.29 -12.09
C CYS A 229 -6.95 -13.59 -11.69
N ASP A 230 -7.29 -14.67 -12.38
CA ASP A 230 -6.52 -15.90 -12.29
C ASP A 230 -5.08 -15.68 -12.77
N PRO A 231 -4.10 -16.32 -12.11
CA PRO A 231 -2.73 -16.27 -12.58
C PRO A 231 -2.63 -16.72 -14.05
N MET A 232 -1.87 -15.96 -14.86
CA MET A 232 -1.59 -16.26 -16.28
C MET A 232 -2.80 -16.25 -17.23
N ARG A 233 -3.93 -15.67 -16.85
CA ARG A 233 -5.09 -15.47 -17.72
C ARG A 233 -5.23 -14.01 -18.18
N SER A 234 -4.32 -13.57 -19.06
CA SER A 234 -4.34 -12.20 -19.63
C SER A 234 -5.62 -11.90 -20.43
N SER A 235 -6.26 -12.95 -20.99
CA SER A 235 -7.54 -12.81 -21.74
C SER A 235 -8.68 -12.18 -20.91
N GLN A 236 -8.66 -12.30 -19.59
CA GLN A 236 -9.64 -11.66 -18.70
C GLN A 236 -9.54 -10.13 -18.71
N LYS A 237 -8.43 -9.57 -19.20
CA LYS A 237 -8.14 -8.13 -19.25
C LYS A 237 -8.01 -7.58 -20.70
N GLY A 238 -8.41 -8.32 -21.71
CA GLY A 238 -8.16 -7.96 -23.12
C GLY A 238 -8.57 -6.54 -23.50
N GLY A 239 -9.66 -6.01 -22.96
CA GLY A 239 -10.10 -4.64 -23.25
C GLY A 239 -9.14 -3.55 -22.75
N ILE A 240 -8.63 -3.69 -21.52
CA ILE A 240 -7.68 -2.72 -20.96
C ILE A 240 -6.31 -2.81 -21.64
N GLU A 241 -5.93 -3.96 -22.15
CA GLU A 241 -4.67 -4.13 -22.90
C GLU A 241 -4.69 -3.33 -24.21
N GLN A 242 -5.83 -3.29 -24.90
CA GLN A 242 -6.00 -2.46 -26.09
C GLN A 242 -5.88 -0.96 -25.75
N ALA A 243 -6.51 -0.52 -24.64
CA ALA A 243 -6.41 0.86 -24.17
C ALA A 243 -4.98 1.22 -23.76
N HIS A 244 -4.27 0.29 -23.10
CA HIS A 244 -2.84 0.45 -22.79
C HIS A 244 -1.98 0.53 -24.06
N THR A 245 -2.34 -0.17 -25.13
CA THR A 245 -1.63 -0.05 -26.41
C THR A 245 -1.75 1.35 -26.96
N MET A 246 -2.94 1.96 -26.92
CA MET A 246 -3.15 3.35 -27.35
C MET A 246 -2.40 4.34 -26.43
N LEU A 247 -2.46 4.12 -25.12
CA LEU A 247 -1.67 4.92 -24.18
C LEU A 247 -0.18 4.89 -24.52
N ARG A 248 0.35 3.73 -24.93
CA ARG A 248 1.76 3.57 -25.33
C ARG A 248 2.11 4.18 -26.69
N MET A 249 1.14 4.44 -27.55
CA MET A 249 1.39 5.22 -28.76
C MET A 249 1.72 6.68 -28.40
N ILE A 250 1.10 7.20 -27.35
CA ILE A 250 1.32 8.58 -26.86
C ILE A 250 2.48 8.62 -25.87
N LEU A 251 2.54 7.67 -24.94
CA LEU A 251 3.59 7.50 -23.92
C LEU A 251 4.38 6.21 -24.17
N PRO A 252 5.40 6.21 -25.02
CA PRO A 252 6.20 5.04 -25.33
C PRO A 252 6.84 4.38 -24.09
N LYS A 253 7.22 3.11 -24.20
CA LYS A 253 7.97 2.43 -23.14
C LYS A 253 9.23 3.23 -22.80
N LYS A 254 9.54 3.35 -21.52
CA LYS A 254 10.66 4.13 -20.97
C LYS A 254 10.45 5.65 -20.93
N THR A 255 9.27 6.17 -21.31
CA THR A 255 8.95 7.56 -21.02
C THR A 255 8.87 7.76 -19.50
N SER A 256 9.60 8.72 -18.98
CA SER A 256 9.48 9.11 -17.58
C SER A 256 8.13 9.77 -17.35
N PHE A 257 7.43 9.37 -16.27
CA PHE A 257 6.18 10.01 -15.85
C PHE A 257 6.41 11.20 -14.92
N GLU A 258 7.65 11.58 -14.71
CA GLU A 258 8.05 12.60 -13.75
C GLU A 258 7.40 13.96 -14.02
N TYR A 259 7.39 14.36 -15.29
CA TYR A 259 6.80 15.61 -15.74
C TYR A 259 5.34 15.49 -16.15
N LEU A 260 4.81 14.26 -16.16
CA LEU A 260 3.44 14.02 -16.52
C LEU A 260 2.51 14.55 -15.42
N THR A 261 1.61 15.47 -15.80
CA THR A 261 0.59 16.00 -14.91
C THR A 261 -0.73 15.24 -15.07
N GLN A 262 -1.64 15.36 -14.10
CA GLN A 262 -2.97 14.81 -14.24
C GLN A 262 -3.74 15.48 -15.39
N TRP A 263 -3.41 16.70 -15.71
CA TRP A 263 -4.02 17.42 -16.86
C TRP A 263 -3.57 16.81 -18.19
N ASP A 264 -2.28 16.54 -18.36
CA ASP A 264 -1.75 15.85 -19.53
C ASP A 264 -2.40 14.48 -19.70
N LEU A 265 -2.53 13.75 -18.59
CA LEU A 265 -3.13 12.42 -18.60
C LEU A 265 -4.62 12.46 -18.98
N ARG A 266 -5.35 13.50 -18.57
CA ARG A 266 -6.73 13.72 -19.00
C ARG A 266 -6.80 13.97 -20.50
N THR A 267 -5.95 14.83 -21.04
CA THR A 267 -5.87 15.07 -22.48
C THR A 267 -5.66 13.76 -23.23
N ILE A 268 -4.75 12.91 -22.77
CA ILE A 268 -4.52 11.59 -23.35
C ILE A 268 -5.79 10.72 -23.29
N VAL A 269 -6.44 10.69 -22.15
CA VAL A 269 -7.68 9.91 -21.91
C VAL A 269 -8.81 10.40 -22.82
N ASP A 270 -8.97 11.72 -23.01
CA ASP A 270 -9.98 12.32 -23.89
C ASP A 270 -9.76 11.89 -25.35
N HIS A 271 -8.52 11.91 -25.84
CA HIS A 271 -8.20 11.43 -27.19
C HIS A 271 -8.44 9.93 -27.35
N ILE A 272 -8.06 9.10 -26.37
CA ILE A 272 -8.30 7.65 -26.40
C ILE A 272 -9.80 7.35 -26.42
N ASN A 273 -10.60 8.05 -25.61
CA ASN A 273 -12.04 7.85 -25.52
C ASN A 273 -12.82 8.45 -26.69
N SER A 274 -12.23 9.37 -27.43
CA SER A 274 -12.80 9.94 -28.65
C SER A 274 -12.40 9.17 -29.93
N THR A 275 -11.65 8.07 -29.79
CA THR A 275 -11.30 7.21 -30.92
C THR A 275 -12.41 6.19 -31.18
N PRO A 276 -13.01 6.13 -32.37
CA PRO A 276 -14.05 5.16 -32.72
C PRO A 276 -13.61 3.70 -32.54
N ARG A 277 -14.51 2.84 -32.09
CA ARG A 277 -14.26 1.41 -31.89
C ARG A 277 -15.15 0.57 -32.80
N GLU A 278 -14.56 -0.35 -33.52
CA GLU A 278 -15.30 -1.33 -34.31
C GLU A 278 -16.29 -2.13 -33.43
N SER A 279 -15.82 -2.55 -32.22
CA SER A 279 -16.65 -3.27 -31.25
C SER A 279 -17.84 -2.47 -30.67
N LEU A 280 -17.90 -1.16 -30.94
CA LEU A 280 -19.02 -0.27 -30.61
C LEU A 280 -19.78 0.19 -31.86
N GLY A 281 -19.62 -0.52 -33.00
CA GLY A 281 -20.27 -0.17 -34.26
C GLY A 281 -19.75 1.15 -34.84
N GLY A 282 -18.48 1.51 -34.61
CA GLY A 282 -17.86 2.75 -35.07
C GLY A 282 -18.11 3.96 -34.16
N ARG A 283 -18.80 3.78 -33.04
CA ARG A 283 -19.02 4.85 -32.05
C ARG A 283 -17.79 5.01 -31.16
N THR A 284 -17.66 6.18 -30.54
CA THR A 284 -16.61 6.43 -29.58
C THR A 284 -16.99 5.92 -28.16
N PRO A 285 -16.04 5.51 -27.32
CA PRO A 285 -16.29 5.24 -25.91
C PRO A 285 -16.98 6.39 -25.18
N TYR A 286 -16.62 7.64 -25.51
CA TYR A 286 -17.25 8.83 -24.95
C TYR A 286 -18.74 8.90 -25.27
N ASP A 287 -19.14 8.69 -26.54
CA ASP A 287 -20.56 8.78 -26.96
C ASP A 287 -21.40 7.71 -26.27
N VAL A 288 -20.88 6.47 -26.18
CA VAL A 288 -21.58 5.37 -25.51
C VAL A 288 -21.72 5.63 -24.02
N ALA A 289 -20.68 6.16 -23.39
CA ALA A 289 -20.74 6.52 -21.99
C ALA A 289 -21.68 7.70 -21.72
N LEU A 290 -21.73 8.68 -22.63
CA LEU A 290 -22.67 9.80 -22.56
C LEU A 290 -24.13 9.33 -22.60
N GLU A 291 -24.44 8.39 -23.49
CA GLU A 291 -25.77 7.80 -23.60
C GLU A 291 -26.16 7.00 -22.35
N ASN A 292 -25.24 6.21 -21.79
CA ASN A 292 -25.52 5.32 -20.67
C ASN A 292 -25.55 6.05 -19.30
N TYR A 293 -24.71 7.06 -19.11
CA TYR A 293 -24.47 7.66 -17.79
C TYR A 293 -24.86 9.16 -17.74
N GLY A 294 -25.03 9.80 -18.87
CA GLY A 294 -25.33 11.23 -18.96
C GLY A 294 -24.13 12.14 -18.80
N ILE A 295 -24.34 13.41 -19.10
CA ILE A 295 -23.28 14.43 -19.17
C ILE A 295 -22.69 14.77 -17.78
N ASP A 296 -23.49 14.68 -16.72
CA ASP A 296 -23.04 15.08 -15.39
C ASP A 296 -22.00 14.12 -14.83
N ILE A 297 -22.15 12.82 -15.08
CA ILE A 297 -21.14 11.81 -14.70
C ILE A 297 -19.87 12.02 -15.52
N LEU A 298 -19.95 12.26 -16.82
CA LEU A 298 -18.78 12.51 -17.63
C LEU A 298 -18.04 13.79 -17.21
N LYS A 299 -18.77 14.83 -16.84
CA LYS A 299 -18.18 16.06 -16.27
C LYS A 299 -17.51 15.79 -14.91
N ALA A 300 -18.13 14.99 -14.04
CA ALA A 300 -17.54 14.59 -12.77
C ALA A 300 -16.24 13.80 -12.94
N LEU A 301 -16.19 12.93 -13.97
CA LEU A 301 -14.97 12.23 -14.41
C LEU A 301 -14.01 13.14 -15.18
N GLN A 302 -14.40 14.39 -15.46
CA GLN A 302 -13.64 15.41 -16.18
C GLN A 302 -13.26 14.99 -17.61
N LEU A 303 -14.12 14.21 -18.26
CA LEU A 303 -13.97 13.78 -19.64
C LEU A 303 -14.56 14.80 -20.61
N ARG A 304 -13.90 14.95 -21.77
CA ARG A 304 -14.32 15.84 -22.85
C ARG A 304 -14.24 15.11 -24.19
N PRO A 305 -15.18 15.37 -25.11
CA PRO A 305 -15.07 14.84 -26.46
C PRO A 305 -14.02 15.63 -27.24
N ILE A 306 -13.27 14.94 -28.07
CA ILE A 306 -12.34 15.54 -29.03
C ILE A 306 -12.98 15.40 -30.43
N PRO A 307 -13.03 16.46 -31.25
CA PRO A 307 -13.50 16.37 -32.62
C PRO A 307 -12.73 15.29 -33.39
N PRO A 308 -13.37 14.53 -34.29
CA PRO A 308 -12.74 13.42 -35.02
C PRO A 308 -11.41 13.78 -35.68
N ASP A 309 -11.36 14.93 -36.33
CA ASP A 309 -10.18 15.39 -37.09
C ASP A 309 -9.04 15.89 -36.19
N GLU A 310 -9.31 16.11 -34.88
CA GLU A 310 -8.34 16.55 -33.89
C GLU A 310 -7.78 15.40 -33.04
N VAL A 311 -8.35 14.19 -33.19
CA VAL A 311 -7.87 13.03 -32.42
C VAL A 311 -6.41 12.72 -32.77
N ASN A 312 -5.56 12.70 -31.77
CA ASN A 312 -4.13 12.49 -31.92
C ASN A 312 -3.61 11.45 -30.94
N LEU A 313 -3.10 10.33 -31.43
CA LEU A 313 -2.53 9.26 -30.64
C LEU A 313 -1.01 9.15 -30.84
N THR A 314 -0.32 10.27 -30.98
CA THR A 314 1.14 10.30 -31.14
C THR A 314 1.83 10.96 -29.94
N PRO A 315 3.14 10.74 -29.73
CA PRO A 315 3.89 11.39 -28.66
C PRO A 315 3.91 12.94 -28.74
N LYS A 316 3.53 13.51 -29.89
CA LYS A 316 3.44 14.96 -30.08
C LYS A 316 2.25 15.59 -29.36
N LEU A 317 1.29 14.78 -28.88
CA LEU A 317 0.12 15.25 -28.15
C LEU A 317 0.52 15.95 -26.86
N ILE A 318 1.50 15.41 -26.16
CA ILE A 318 1.99 15.98 -24.89
C ILE A 318 3.34 16.66 -25.15
N ARG A 319 3.33 17.96 -25.03
CA ARG A 319 4.58 18.74 -25.01
C ARG A 319 5.06 18.78 -23.57
N PHE A 320 6.03 17.96 -23.23
CA PHE A 320 6.79 18.17 -22.00
C PHE A 320 7.56 19.49 -22.20
N ASN A 321 7.12 20.55 -21.53
CA ASN A 321 7.90 21.79 -21.48
C ASN A 321 9.18 21.46 -20.70
N HIS A 322 10.25 21.20 -21.45
CA HIS A 322 11.61 21.02 -20.94
C HIS A 322 12.20 22.37 -20.53
#